data_161184fb3f48b88655f7efb2be80e631
#
_entry.id   161184fb3f48b88655f7efb2be80e631
#
_cell.length_a   1.000
_cell.length_b   1.000
_cell.length_c   1.000
_cell.angle_alpha   90.00
_cell.angle_beta   90.00
_cell.angle_gamma   90.00
#
_symmetry.space_group_name_H-M   'P 1'
#
loop_
_entity.id
_entity.type
_entity.pdbx_description
1 polymer ?
#
loop_
_entity_poly.entity_id
_entity_poly.type
_entity_poly.pdbx_seq_one_letter_code
_entity_poly.pdbx_strand_id
1 'polypeptide(L)'
;VPIIAGVGSVLAGTMVEKHGSRAVLRVMGPVVPLSLVVVGFAPDIPVLLVGLVALGFGLGAVDAAMNIAGVRVQDDLGRSLVAGFYAAWSLAGFVGALLASAAAGTSLSLGLFFALIALVLVPVQLAVGHWLLPGHPTPQVLHSDQAVIHWRPVMLVGIALMCVYIADSGASTFGADYLHKGLGSTQSVAALAFAAYALMTVVGRLIVDRWVDRIGAVPLVRTGGIVAVVAAVCIAIAPSPAFAIAAFALLGLGICPAIPLAFTAAASHDKTSSGLAVARVNVFNYVGFVIGAPLIGGVAEGASLRWAFAVLVPVLLVVPLLAGWFRVAPHEAPDHDGHLLGDTA
;
A
#
# COMPACT_ATOMS: atom_id res chain seq x y z
N VAL A 1 13.83 7.77 3.53
CA VAL A 1 13.38 6.52 2.89
C VAL A 1 12.18 6.76 1.97
N PRO A 2 11.01 7.33 2.39
CA PRO A 2 9.82 7.41 1.52
C PRO A 2 10.03 8.21 0.22
N ILE A 3 10.76 9.32 0.25
CA ILE A 3 11.05 10.12 -0.96
C ILE A 3 11.82 9.29 -2.00
N ILE A 4 12.82 8.55 -1.55
CA ILE A 4 13.63 7.69 -2.42
C ILE A 4 12.80 6.49 -2.92
N ALA A 5 11.89 5.98 -2.09
CA ALA A 5 10.96 4.95 -2.50
C ALA A 5 10.00 5.46 -3.61
N GLY A 6 9.55 6.71 -3.54
CA GLY A 6 8.82 7.34 -4.63
C GLY A 6 9.60 7.36 -5.95
N VAL A 7 10.90 7.71 -5.90
CA VAL A 7 11.79 7.64 -7.08
C VAL A 7 11.94 6.19 -7.58
N GLY A 8 12.16 5.24 -6.67
CA GLY A 8 12.25 3.81 -6.99
C GLY A 8 10.99 3.29 -7.68
N SER A 9 9.81 3.69 -7.20
CA SER A 9 8.51 3.33 -7.78
C SER A 9 8.35 3.86 -9.22
N VAL A 10 8.73 5.12 -9.47
CA VAL A 10 8.67 5.71 -10.83
C VAL A 10 9.57 4.96 -11.79
N LEU A 11 10.82 4.70 -11.39
CA LEU A 11 11.78 4.01 -12.23
C LEU A 11 11.39 2.53 -12.43
N ALA A 12 10.82 1.89 -11.42
CA ALA A 12 10.30 0.53 -11.55
C ALA A 12 9.20 0.42 -12.60
N GLY A 13 8.31 1.41 -12.72
CA GLY A 13 7.31 1.43 -13.79
C GLY A 13 7.93 1.30 -15.18
N THR A 14 8.97 2.08 -15.47
CA THR A 14 9.70 2.00 -16.77
C THR A 14 10.53 0.72 -16.91
N MET A 15 11.07 0.19 -15.80
CA MET A 15 11.80 -1.09 -15.83
C MET A 15 10.85 -2.26 -16.06
N VAL A 16 9.65 -2.23 -15.48
CA VAL A 16 8.62 -3.27 -15.69
C VAL A 16 8.12 -3.24 -17.14
N GLU A 17 7.94 -2.06 -17.72
CA GLU A 17 7.56 -1.92 -19.12
C GLU A 17 8.58 -2.58 -20.07
N LYS A 18 9.88 -2.44 -19.78
CA LYS A 18 10.96 -2.97 -20.61
C LYS A 18 11.29 -4.44 -20.35
N HIS A 19 11.28 -4.87 -19.09
CA HIS A 19 11.82 -6.17 -18.68
C HIS A 19 10.78 -7.09 -18.00
N GLY A 20 9.56 -6.57 -17.76
CA GLY A 20 8.50 -7.25 -17.03
C GLY A 20 8.68 -7.19 -15.50
N SER A 21 7.57 -7.34 -14.77
CA SER A 21 7.53 -7.28 -13.30
C SER A 21 8.37 -8.37 -12.63
N ARG A 22 8.43 -9.58 -13.22
CA ARG A 22 9.25 -10.71 -12.74
C ARG A 22 10.73 -10.34 -12.64
N ALA A 23 11.29 -9.69 -13.68
CA ALA A 23 12.70 -9.33 -13.72
C ALA A 23 13.00 -8.29 -12.63
N VAL A 24 12.15 -7.27 -12.48
CA VAL A 24 12.31 -6.22 -11.46
C VAL A 24 12.23 -6.81 -10.05
N LEU A 25 11.24 -7.67 -9.77
CA LEU A 25 11.10 -8.31 -8.46
C LEU A 25 12.26 -9.23 -8.09
N ARG A 26 12.81 -9.97 -9.08
CA ARG A 26 13.97 -10.86 -8.85
C ARG A 26 15.24 -10.09 -8.53
N VAL A 27 15.43 -8.90 -9.08
CA VAL A 27 16.62 -8.08 -8.85
C VAL A 27 16.43 -7.21 -7.60
N MET A 28 15.31 -6.51 -7.48
CA MET A 28 15.07 -5.55 -6.40
C MET A 28 14.59 -6.20 -5.10
N GLY A 29 13.96 -7.37 -5.15
CA GLY A 29 13.55 -8.12 -3.96
C GLY A 29 14.72 -8.36 -2.99
N PRO A 30 15.82 -8.99 -3.41
CA PRO A 30 17.00 -9.19 -2.57
C PRO A 30 17.69 -7.90 -2.10
N VAL A 31 17.56 -6.80 -2.84
CA VAL A 31 18.16 -5.51 -2.45
C VAL A 31 17.60 -5.02 -1.12
N VAL A 32 16.30 -5.23 -0.85
CA VAL A 32 15.64 -4.77 0.39
C VAL A 32 16.27 -5.40 1.65
N PRO A 33 16.31 -6.73 1.83
CA PRO A 33 16.93 -7.33 3.01
C PRO A 33 18.45 -7.10 3.07
N LEU A 34 19.15 -7.05 1.94
CA LEU A 34 20.59 -6.77 1.92
C LEU A 34 20.88 -5.33 2.35
N SER A 35 20.07 -4.36 1.96
CA SER A 35 20.24 -2.98 2.42
C SER A 35 19.99 -2.82 3.92
N LEU A 36 19.08 -3.61 4.52
CA LEU A 36 18.92 -3.67 5.98
C LEU A 36 20.17 -4.18 6.68
N VAL A 37 20.91 -5.15 6.09
CA VAL A 37 22.20 -5.60 6.63
C VAL A 37 23.20 -4.44 6.63
N VAL A 38 23.29 -3.68 5.53
CA VAL A 38 24.15 -2.49 5.47
C VAL A 38 23.78 -1.48 6.53
N VAL A 39 22.48 -1.20 6.71
CA VAL A 39 21.98 -0.30 7.77
C VAL A 39 22.34 -0.80 9.17
N GLY A 40 22.18 -2.11 9.42
CA GLY A 40 22.44 -2.71 10.74
C GLY A 40 23.91 -2.78 11.15
N PHE A 41 24.82 -2.82 10.18
CA PHE A 41 26.27 -2.83 10.41
C PHE A 41 26.94 -1.49 10.07
N ALA A 42 26.18 -0.43 9.79
CA ALA A 42 26.73 0.87 9.41
C ALA A 42 27.66 1.42 10.50
N PRO A 43 28.98 1.61 10.22
CA PRO A 43 29.93 2.13 11.20
C PRO A 43 29.84 3.66 11.34
N ASP A 44 29.30 4.33 10.33
CA ASP A 44 29.23 5.77 10.21
C ASP A 44 27.98 6.26 9.45
N ILE A 45 27.75 7.56 9.47
CA ILE A 45 26.60 8.19 8.81
C ILE A 45 26.61 7.99 7.28
N PRO A 46 27.72 8.13 6.55
CA PRO A 46 27.76 7.89 5.11
C PRO A 46 27.30 6.48 4.72
N VAL A 47 27.80 5.42 5.38
CA VAL A 47 27.37 4.05 5.11
C VAL A 47 25.91 3.84 5.46
N LEU A 48 25.43 4.41 6.59
CA LEU A 48 24.02 4.40 6.95
C LEU A 48 23.15 5.03 5.86
N LEU A 49 23.54 6.19 5.35
CA LEU A 49 22.81 6.87 4.28
C LEU A 49 22.75 6.04 2.99
N VAL A 50 23.87 5.41 2.60
CA VAL A 50 23.89 4.49 1.44
C VAL A 50 22.91 3.33 1.64
N GLY A 51 22.92 2.71 2.81
CA GLY A 51 21.96 1.64 3.15
C GLY A 51 20.51 2.12 3.10
N LEU A 52 20.21 3.30 3.64
CA LEU A 52 18.86 3.89 3.62
C LEU A 52 18.41 4.29 2.22
N VAL A 53 19.33 4.75 1.36
CA VAL A 53 19.03 5.05 -0.05
C VAL A 53 18.71 3.76 -0.80
N ALA A 54 19.54 2.73 -0.65
CA ALA A 54 19.31 1.42 -1.28
C ALA A 54 18.00 0.78 -0.80
N LEU A 55 17.73 0.86 0.51
CA LEU A 55 16.48 0.38 1.12
C LEU A 55 15.26 1.10 0.53
N GLY A 56 15.29 2.44 0.52
CA GLY A 56 14.19 3.23 -0.02
C GLY A 56 13.93 2.92 -1.49
N PHE A 57 14.98 2.92 -2.30
CA PHE A 57 14.87 2.61 -3.72
C PHE A 57 14.32 1.20 -3.97
N GLY A 58 14.88 0.20 -3.27
CA GLY A 58 14.44 -1.19 -3.36
C GLY A 58 12.98 -1.38 -2.94
N LEU A 59 12.56 -0.76 -1.82
CA LEU A 59 11.16 -0.79 -1.36
C LEU A 59 10.20 -0.22 -2.39
N GLY A 60 10.51 0.96 -2.94
CA GLY A 60 9.65 1.59 -3.95
C GLY A 60 9.57 0.77 -5.24
N ALA A 61 10.69 0.21 -5.66
CA ALA A 61 10.73 -0.62 -6.87
C ALA A 61 9.96 -1.94 -6.69
N VAL A 62 10.12 -2.61 -5.55
CA VAL A 62 9.40 -3.85 -5.23
C VAL A 62 7.90 -3.58 -5.12
N ASP A 63 7.52 -2.51 -4.42
CA ASP A 63 6.11 -2.15 -4.19
C ASP A 63 5.39 -1.88 -5.53
N ALA A 64 5.96 -1.06 -6.41
CA ALA A 64 5.38 -0.81 -7.73
C ALA A 64 5.30 -2.09 -8.58
N ALA A 65 6.39 -2.86 -8.66
CA ALA A 65 6.42 -4.08 -9.47
C ALA A 65 5.49 -5.17 -8.93
N MET A 66 5.33 -5.27 -7.61
CA MET A 66 4.41 -6.19 -6.94
C MET A 66 2.95 -5.83 -7.23
N ASN A 67 2.60 -4.56 -7.15
CA ASN A 67 1.24 -4.09 -7.45
C ASN A 67 0.89 -4.32 -8.93
N ILE A 68 1.81 -4.05 -9.86
CA ILE A 68 1.62 -4.35 -11.29
C ILE A 68 1.43 -5.86 -11.50
N ALA A 69 2.28 -6.70 -10.87
CA ALA A 69 2.15 -8.15 -10.97
C ALA A 69 0.84 -8.66 -10.35
N GLY A 70 0.44 -8.10 -9.19
CA GLY A 70 -0.79 -8.47 -8.49
C GLY A 70 -2.05 -8.18 -9.30
N VAL A 71 -2.11 -7.01 -9.95
CA VAL A 71 -3.23 -6.66 -10.83
C VAL A 71 -3.28 -7.62 -12.04
N ARG A 72 -2.15 -7.93 -12.66
CA ARG A 72 -2.12 -8.90 -13.78
C ARG A 72 -2.63 -10.28 -13.38
N VAL A 73 -2.21 -10.79 -12.22
CA VAL A 73 -2.70 -12.09 -11.70
C VAL A 73 -4.22 -12.04 -11.46
N GLN A 74 -4.73 -10.93 -10.96
CA GLN A 74 -6.16 -10.70 -10.78
C GLN A 74 -6.90 -10.74 -12.14
N ASP A 75 -6.36 -10.06 -13.16
CA ASP A 75 -6.94 -10.01 -14.49
C ASP A 75 -6.93 -11.39 -15.15
N ASP A 76 -5.80 -12.12 -15.05
CA ASP A 76 -5.67 -13.49 -15.61
C ASP A 76 -6.64 -14.48 -14.96
N LEU A 77 -6.96 -14.31 -13.66
CA LEU A 77 -7.85 -15.19 -12.92
C LEU A 77 -9.32 -14.74 -12.92
N GLY A 78 -9.62 -13.56 -13.45
CA GLY A 78 -10.98 -13.01 -13.56
C GLY A 78 -11.67 -12.77 -12.20
N ARG A 79 -10.90 -12.57 -11.12
CA ARG A 79 -11.43 -12.33 -9.77
C ARG A 79 -10.55 -11.38 -8.97
N SER A 80 -11.14 -10.63 -8.04
CA SER A 80 -10.43 -9.73 -7.15
C SER A 80 -9.50 -10.50 -6.19
N LEU A 81 -8.22 -10.13 -6.14
CA LEU A 81 -7.18 -10.76 -5.31
C LEU A 81 -6.23 -9.76 -4.67
N VAL A 82 -6.20 -8.51 -5.13
CA VAL A 82 -5.21 -7.52 -4.69
C VAL A 82 -5.32 -7.25 -3.19
N ALA A 83 -6.54 -7.19 -2.63
CA ALA A 83 -6.72 -7.01 -1.19
C ALA A 83 -6.16 -8.18 -0.37
N GLY A 84 -6.26 -9.42 -0.89
CA GLY A 84 -5.63 -10.61 -0.31
C GLY A 84 -4.10 -10.50 -0.24
N PHE A 85 -3.46 -9.94 -1.27
CA PHE A 85 -2.00 -9.68 -1.24
C PHE A 85 -1.64 -8.64 -0.16
N TYR A 86 -2.46 -7.60 0.03
CA TYR A 86 -2.27 -6.63 1.11
C TYR A 86 -2.54 -7.22 2.50
N ALA A 87 -3.43 -8.21 2.63
CA ALA A 87 -3.60 -8.96 3.87
C ALA A 87 -2.34 -9.80 4.20
N ALA A 88 -1.75 -10.46 3.21
CA ALA A 88 -0.47 -11.18 3.35
C ALA A 88 0.67 -10.23 3.76
N TRP A 89 0.74 -9.04 3.17
CA TRP A 89 1.67 -7.98 3.59
C TRP A 89 1.51 -7.63 5.08
N SER A 90 0.27 -7.43 5.54
CA SER A 90 -0.01 -7.10 6.94
C SER A 90 0.38 -8.24 7.90
N LEU A 91 0.14 -9.49 7.49
CA LEU A 91 0.55 -10.68 8.25
C LEU A 91 2.07 -10.76 8.34
N ALA A 92 2.79 -10.50 7.25
CA ALA A 92 4.25 -10.47 7.24
C ALA A 92 4.79 -9.37 8.16
N GLY A 93 4.17 -8.19 8.18
CA GLY A 93 4.49 -7.11 9.12
C GLY A 93 4.30 -7.53 10.58
N PHE A 94 3.21 -8.23 10.89
CA PHE A 94 2.97 -8.78 12.23
C PHE A 94 4.04 -9.81 12.65
N VAL A 95 4.35 -10.75 11.78
CA VAL A 95 5.44 -11.73 12.01
C VAL A 95 6.78 -11.01 12.22
N GLY A 96 7.09 -10.01 11.41
CA GLY A 96 8.31 -9.20 11.54
C GLY A 96 8.38 -8.48 12.89
N ALA A 97 7.27 -7.93 13.37
CA ALA A 97 7.18 -7.29 14.68
C ALA A 97 7.42 -8.27 15.84
N LEU A 98 6.88 -9.49 15.75
CA LEU A 98 7.13 -10.55 16.74
C LEU A 98 8.60 -10.96 16.77
N LEU A 99 9.22 -11.13 15.60
CA LEU A 99 10.64 -11.46 15.50
C LEU A 99 11.53 -10.34 16.07
N ALA A 100 11.20 -9.08 15.77
CA ALA A 100 11.90 -7.92 16.32
C ALA A 100 11.76 -7.83 17.84
N SER A 101 10.55 -8.09 18.38
CA SER A 101 10.29 -8.13 19.81
C SER A 101 11.08 -9.24 20.52
N ALA A 102 11.10 -10.44 19.92
CA ALA A 102 11.88 -11.55 20.46
C ALA A 102 13.38 -11.25 20.45
N ALA A 103 13.90 -10.66 19.35
CA ALA A 103 15.31 -10.26 19.26
C ALA A 103 15.70 -9.19 20.26
N ALA A 104 14.82 -8.22 20.53
CA ALA A 104 15.05 -7.13 21.51
C ALA A 104 15.21 -7.65 22.94
N GLY A 105 14.66 -8.82 23.28
CA GLY A 105 14.85 -9.50 24.56
C GLY A 105 16.19 -10.26 24.69
N THR A 106 17.03 -10.24 23.65
CA THR A 106 18.32 -10.95 23.60
C THR A 106 19.48 -9.98 23.48
N SER A 107 20.72 -10.48 23.58
CA SER A 107 21.94 -9.71 23.32
C SER A 107 22.29 -9.60 21.83
N LEU A 108 21.37 -9.93 20.94
CA LEU A 108 21.57 -9.93 19.50
C LEU A 108 21.74 -8.48 18.99
N SER A 109 22.84 -8.20 18.29
CA SER A 109 23.03 -6.89 17.67
C SER A 109 22.05 -6.69 16.50
N LEU A 110 21.67 -5.44 16.24
CA LEU A 110 20.75 -5.08 15.15
C LEU A 110 21.26 -5.60 13.79
N GLY A 111 22.58 -5.47 13.55
CA GLY A 111 23.21 -5.94 12.32
C GLY A 111 23.10 -7.46 12.14
N LEU A 112 23.33 -8.22 13.23
CA LEU A 112 23.20 -9.67 13.17
C LEU A 112 21.73 -10.10 13.00
N PHE A 113 20.78 -9.42 13.63
CA PHE A 113 19.35 -9.65 13.42
C PHE A 113 18.96 -9.47 11.95
N PHE A 114 19.36 -8.37 11.32
CA PHE A 114 19.06 -8.14 9.90
C PHE A 114 19.81 -9.13 8.99
N ALA A 115 21.03 -9.53 9.34
CA ALA A 115 21.78 -10.54 8.58
C ALA A 115 21.09 -11.91 8.62
N LEU A 116 20.56 -12.33 9.76
CA LEU A 116 19.80 -13.59 9.89
C LEU A 116 18.51 -13.55 9.06
N ILE A 117 17.80 -12.43 9.08
CA ILE A 117 16.60 -12.24 8.24
C ILE A 117 16.98 -12.29 6.75
N ALA A 118 18.05 -11.60 6.34
CA ALA A 118 18.50 -11.60 4.95
C ALA A 118 18.95 -12.99 4.49
N LEU A 119 19.62 -13.76 5.35
CA LEU A 119 20.05 -15.13 5.08
C LEU A 119 18.88 -16.06 4.73
N VAL A 120 17.70 -15.81 5.29
CA VAL A 120 16.48 -16.57 4.99
C VAL A 120 15.75 -15.97 3.79
N LEU A 121 15.53 -14.65 3.80
CA LEU A 121 14.66 -14.01 2.81
C LEU A 121 15.27 -13.95 1.41
N VAL A 122 16.59 -13.74 1.29
CA VAL A 122 17.24 -13.66 -0.03
C VAL A 122 17.11 -14.97 -0.82
N PRO A 123 17.46 -16.15 -0.26
CA PRO A 123 17.27 -17.42 -0.96
C PRO A 123 15.80 -17.69 -1.29
N VAL A 124 14.87 -17.38 -0.36
CA VAL A 124 13.43 -17.57 -0.59
C VAL A 124 12.95 -16.69 -1.75
N GLN A 125 13.33 -15.42 -1.79
CA GLN A 125 12.96 -14.51 -2.87
C GLN A 125 13.51 -14.94 -4.22
N LEU A 126 14.76 -15.40 -4.26
CA LEU A 126 15.38 -15.93 -5.48
C LEU A 126 14.69 -17.21 -5.96
N ALA A 127 14.34 -18.11 -5.05
CA ALA A 127 13.62 -19.35 -5.36
C ALA A 127 12.18 -19.04 -5.86
N VAL A 128 11.41 -18.26 -5.11
CA VAL A 128 10.03 -17.86 -5.47
C VAL A 128 10.02 -17.04 -6.76
N GLY A 129 11.06 -16.26 -7.02
CA GLY A 129 11.21 -15.49 -8.24
C GLY A 129 11.11 -16.32 -9.54
N HIS A 130 11.35 -17.65 -9.48
CA HIS A 130 11.16 -18.54 -10.63
C HIS A 130 9.69 -18.83 -10.93
N TRP A 131 8.83 -18.79 -9.92
CA TRP A 131 7.40 -19.08 -10.05
C TRP A 131 6.55 -17.84 -10.35
N LEU A 132 7.13 -16.64 -10.30
CA LEU A 132 6.45 -15.44 -10.73
C LEU A 132 6.06 -15.59 -12.20
N LEU A 133 4.85 -15.17 -12.54
CA LEU A 133 4.39 -15.14 -13.93
C LEU A 133 5.41 -14.37 -14.79
N PRO A 134 5.82 -14.92 -15.95
CA PRO A 134 6.67 -14.17 -16.86
C PRO A 134 5.90 -12.90 -17.26
N GLY A 135 6.37 -11.76 -16.74
CA GLY A 135 5.90 -10.49 -17.27
C GLY A 135 6.39 -10.45 -18.72
N HIS A 136 5.53 -10.68 -19.70
CA HIS A 136 5.89 -10.33 -21.05
C HIS A 136 6.20 -8.84 -21.03
N PRO A 137 7.37 -8.39 -21.57
CA PRO A 137 7.50 -7.01 -22.01
C PRO A 137 6.23 -6.77 -22.82
N THR A 138 5.50 -5.73 -22.49
CA THR A 138 4.29 -5.39 -23.24
C THR A 138 4.69 -5.48 -24.71
N PRO A 139 4.10 -6.35 -25.55
CA PRO A 139 4.35 -6.24 -26.96
C PRO A 139 4.12 -4.76 -27.24
N GLN A 140 5.12 -4.08 -27.81
CA GLN A 140 4.85 -2.76 -28.36
C GLN A 140 3.59 -2.97 -29.16
N VAL A 141 2.46 -2.48 -28.62
CA VAL A 141 1.22 -2.45 -29.39
C VAL A 141 1.51 -1.43 -30.47
N LEU A 142 2.20 -1.97 -31.48
CA LEU A 142 2.52 -1.29 -32.70
C LEU A 142 1.16 -0.91 -33.29
N HIS A 143 0.83 0.38 -33.15
CA HIS A 143 -0.16 1.03 -34.00
C HIS A 143 -1.63 0.63 -33.79
N SER A 144 -2.11 0.63 -32.56
CA SER A 144 -3.51 1.01 -32.38
C SER A 144 -3.50 2.48 -31.92
N ASP A 145 -3.97 3.37 -32.75
CA ASP A 145 -4.18 4.81 -32.45
C ASP A 145 -5.08 5.05 -31.22
N GLN A 146 -5.46 4.01 -30.50
CA GLN A 146 -6.40 3.99 -29.38
C GLN A 146 -5.81 3.53 -28.04
N ALA A 147 -4.56 3.06 -27.98
CA ALA A 147 -3.94 2.63 -26.72
C ALA A 147 -3.38 3.84 -25.96
N VAL A 148 -4.22 4.48 -25.17
CA VAL A 148 -3.88 5.70 -24.42
C VAL A 148 -4.10 5.48 -22.92
N ILE A 149 -3.18 5.99 -22.10
CA ILE A 149 -3.38 6.08 -20.66
C ILE A 149 -4.26 7.30 -20.38
N HIS A 150 -5.40 7.09 -19.73
CA HIS A 150 -6.26 8.16 -19.29
C HIS A 150 -5.72 8.79 -17.99
N TRP A 151 -4.79 9.74 -18.09
CA TRP A 151 -4.08 10.30 -16.94
C TRP A 151 -4.98 11.03 -15.94
N ARG A 152 -6.05 11.69 -16.39
CA ARG A 152 -6.94 12.41 -15.46
C ARG A 152 -7.58 11.48 -14.42
N PRO A 153 -8.23 10.37 -14.78
CA PRO A 153 -8.70 9.38 -13.80
C PRO A 153 -7.59 8.84 -12.91
N VAL A 154 -6.44 8.48 -13.48
CA VAL A 154 -5.28 7.95 -12.74
C VAL A 154 -4.81 8.94 -11.66
N MET A 155 -4.70 10.22 -11.99
CA MET A 155 -4.32 11.26 -11.03
C MET A 155 -5.37 11.46 -9.93
N LEU A 156 -6.66 11.41 -10.25
CA LEU A 156 -7.75 11.56 -9.26
C LEU A 156 -7.81 10.38 -8.31
N VAL A 157 -7.60 9.15 -8.80
CA VAL A 157 -7.42 7.96 -7.96
C VAL A 157 -6.18 8.09 -7.08
N GLY A 158 -5.06 8.59 -7.63
CA GLY A 158 -3.84 8.86 -6.87
C GLY A 158 -4.05 9.89 -5.76
N ILE A 159 -4.77 10.98 -6.00
CA ILE A 159 -5.11 11.98 -4.97
C ILE A 159 -5.95 11.36 -3.85
N ALA A 160 -6.95 10.54 -4.18
CA ALA A 160 -7.73 9.84 -3.16
C ALA A 160 -6.84 8.90 -2.33
N LEU A 161 -5.93 8.16 -2.99
CA LEU A 161 -4.96 7.28 -2.32
C LEU A 161 -4.01 8.08 -1.41
N MET A 162 -3.52 9.23 -1.87
CA MET A 162 -2.69 10.12 -1.06
C MET A 162 -3.40 10.53 0.23
N CYS A 163 -4.68 10.93 0.14
CA CYS A 163 -5.47 11.31 1.31
C CYS A 163 -5.62 10.14 2.31
N VAL A 164 -5.78 8.92 1.81
CA VAL A 164 -5.80 7.71 2.64
C VAL A 164 -4.47 7.53 3.36
N TYR A 165 -3.34 7.67 2.66
CA TYR A 165 -2.01 7.51 3.26
C TYR A 165 -1.61 8.64 4.21
N ILE A 166 -2.15 9.85 4.04
CA ILE A 166 -2.04 10.93 5.03
C ILE A 166 -2.69 10.49 6.35
N ALA A 167 -3.89 9.92 6.29
CA ALA A 167 -4.60 9.43 7.47
C ALA A 167 -3.91 8.20 8.10
N ASP A 168 -3.43 7.27 7.28
CA ASP A 168 -2.67 6.09 7.71
C ASP A 168 -1.39 6.48 8.46
N SER A 169 -0.60 7.40 7.89
CA SER A 169 0.61 7.96 8.51
C SER A 169 0.31 8.67 9.83
N GLY A 170 -0.77 9.46 9.87
CA GLY A 170 -1.21 10.15 11.09
C GLY A 170 -1.65 9.19 12.20
N ALA A 171 -2.46 8.19 11.86
CA ALA A 171 -2.95 7.19 12.81
C ALA A 171 -1.81 6.32 13.36
N SER A 172 -0.91 5.87 12.50
CA SER A 172 0.21 5.00 12.88
C SER A 172 1.27 5.74 13.72
N THR A 173 1.51 7.03 13.46
CA THR A 173 2.55 7.80 14.15
C THR A 173 2.03 8.44 15.44
N PHE A 174 0.83 9.02 15.42
CA PHE A 174 0.32 9.85 16.52
C PHE A 174 -0.86 9.23 17.28
N GLY A 175 -1.39 8.07 16.88
CA GLY A 175 -2.53 7.45 17.54
C GLY A 175 -2.28 7.12 19.02
N ALA A 176 -1.10 6.58 19.34
CA ALA A 176 -0.72 6.30 20.72
C ALA A 176 -0.51 7.60 21.53
N ASP A 177 0.17 8.59 20.95
CA ASP A 177 0.37 9.90 21.59
C ASP A 177 -0.96 10.62 21.86
N TYR A 178 -1.92 10.50 20.96
CA TYR A 178 -3.26 11.05 21.15
C TYR A 178 -3.97 10.45 22.37
N LEU A 179 -3.95 9.12 22.52
CA LEU A 179 -4.53 8.48 23.70
C LEU A 179 -3.76 8.83 24.98
N HIS A 180 -2.44 8.82 24.94
CA HIS A 180 -1.61 9.05 26.12
C HIS A 180 -1.64 10.52 26.55
N LYS A 181 -1.21 11.42 25.66
CA LYS A 181 -1.06 12.86 25.96
C LYS A 181 -2.39 13.63 25.81
N GLY A 182 -3.22 13.25 24.83
CA GLY A 182 -4.48 13.94 24.55
C GLY A 182 -5.65 13.53 25.43
N LEU A 183 -5.71 12.25 25.82
CA LEU A 183 -6.82 11.69 26.62
C LEU A 183 -6.38 11.15 28.00
N GLY A 184 -5.11 11.31 28.39
CA GLY A 184 -4.60 10.96 29.72
C GLY A 184 -4.55 9.45 29.99
N SER A 185 -4.47 8.59 28.97
CA SER A 185 -4.43 7.14 29.16
C SER A 185 -3.03 6.66 29.57
N THR A 186 -2.97 5.44 30.12
CA THR A 186 -1.69 4.75 30.35
C THR A 186 -1.04 4.37 29.02
N GLN A 187 0.26 4.15 29.01
CA GLN A 187 1.01 3.78 27.79
C GLN A 187 0.52 2.45 27.19
N SER A 188 0.12 1.50 28.05
CA SER A 188 -0.43 0.21 27.61
C SER A 188 -1.78 0.38 26.87
N VAL A 189 -2.66 1.25 27.37
CA VAL A 189 -3.94 1.57 26.71
C VAL A 189 -3.71 2.37 25.43
N ALA A 190 -2.73 3.28 25.44
CA ALA A 190 -2.37 4.07 24.26
C ALA A 190 -1.95 3.22 23.05
N ALA A 191 -1.19 2.17 23.29
CA ALA A 191 -0.78 1.22 22.24
C ALA A 191 -1.97 0.53 21.55
N LEU A 192 -3.11 0.41 22.22
CA LEU A 192 -4.32 -0.21 21.65
C LEU A 192 -4.93 0.61 20.50
N ALA A 193 -4.63 1.91 20.41
CA ALA A 193 -5.10 2.73 19.28
C ALA A 193 -4.61 2.17 17.94
N PHE A 194 -3.29 1.99 17.83
CA PHE A 194 -2.68 1.43 16.63
C PHE A 194 -3.02 -0.05 16.44
N ALA A 195 -3.06 -0.83 17.54
CA ALA A 195 -3.42 -2.25 17.45
C ALA A 195 -4.85 -2.44 16.89
N ALA A 196 -5.82 -1.68 17.36
CA ALA A 196 -7.20 -1.73 16.88
C ALA A 196 -7.32 -1.27 15.43
N TYR A 197 -6.65 -0.18 15.07
CA TYR A 197 -6.54 0.32 13.70
C TYR A 197 -5.96 -0.75 12.75
N ALA A 198 -4.82 -1.32 13.09
CA ALA A 198 -4.13 -2.32 12.28
C ALA A 198 -4.95 -3.61 12.15
N LEU A 199 -5.54 -4.09 13.26
CA LEU A 199 -6.41 -5.26 13.25
C LEU A 199 -7.59 -5.09 12.30
N MET A 200 -8.29 -3.96 12.38
CA MET A 200 -9.46 -3.72 11.52
C MET A 200 -9.08 -3.46 10.07
N THR A 201 -7.89 -2.93 9.80
CA THR A 201 -7.34 -2.86 8.45
C THR A 201 -7.10 -4.25 7.86
N VAL A 202 -6.54 -5.19 8.65
CA VAL A 202 -6.36 -6.59 8.22
C VAL A 202 -7.71 -7.26 7.97
N VAL A 203 -8.63 -7.17 8.93
CA VAL A 203 -9.99 -7.75 8.81
C VAL A 203 -10.69 -7.21 7.56
N GLY A 204 -10.64 -5.90 7.36
CA GLY A 204 -11.22 -5.26 6.18
C GLY A 204 -10.62 -5.80 4.87
N ARG A 205 -9.30 -5.95 4.78
CA ARG A 205 -8.61 -6.49 3.59
C ARG A 205 -9.03 -7.91 3.25
N LEU A 206 -9.28 -8.76 4.23
CA LEU A 206 -9.73 -10.13 4.02
C LEU A 206 -11.13 -10.23 3.41
N ILE A 207 -11.95 -9.21 3.59
CA ILE A 207 -13.34 -9.21 3.11
C ILE A 207 -13.53 -8.35 1.84
N VAL A 208 -12.63 -7.40 1.58
CA VAL A 208 -12.74 -6.45 0.45
C VAL A 208 -12.89 -7.18 -0.89
N ASP A 209 -12.06 -8.19 -1.18
CA ASP A 209 -12.10 -8.90 -2.47
C ASP A 209 -13.48 -9.54 -2.74
N ARG A 210 -14.09 -10.16 -1.70
CA ARG A 210 -15.43 -10.76 -1.85
C ARG A 210 -16.53 -9.70 -2.03
N TRP A 211 -16.37 -8.54 -1.40
CA TRP A 211 -17.36 -7.48 -1.48
C TRP A 211 -17.25 -6.69 -2.77
N VAL A 212 -16.03 -6.49 -3.29
CA VAL A 212 -15.85 -5.80 -4.56
C VAL A 212 -16.44 -6.61 -5.72
N ASP A 213 -16.33 -7.93 -5.70
CA ASP A 213 -16.95 -8.79 -6.71
C ASP A 213 -18.49 -8.74 -6.68
N ARG A 214 -19.10 -8.43 -5.51
CA ARG A 214 -20.56 -8.37 -5.34
C ARG A 214 -21.16 -7.00 -5.62
N ILE A 215 -20.55 -5.94 -5.12
CA ILE A 215 -21.12 -4.58 -5.14
C ILE A 215 -20.31 -3.59 -5.97
N GLY A 216 -19.13 -4.01 -6.45
CA GLY A 216 -18.23 -3.17 -7.23
C GLY A 216 -17.34 -2.25 -6.40
N ALA A 217 -16.30 -1.72 -7.03
CA ALA A 217 -15.29 -0.88 -6.38
C ALA A 217 -15.84 0.47 -5.92
N VAL A 218 -16.66 1.15 -6.76
CA VAL A 218 -17.15 2.51 -6.47
C VAL A 218 -17.99 2.60 -5.19
N PRO A 219 -19.01 1.76 -4.97
CA PRO A 219 -19.77 1.78 -3.73
C PRO A 219 -18.89 1.47 -2.52
N LEU A 220 -17.95 0.52 -2.66
CA LEU A 220 -17.09 0.08 -1.57
C LEU A 220 -16.10 1.18 -1.14
N VAL A 221 -15.46 1.86 -2.08
CA VAL A 221 -14.58 3.01 -1.78
C VAL A 221 -15.37 4.18 -1.22
N ARG A 222 -16.57 4.43 -1.74
CA ARG A 222 -17.44 5.51 -1.24
C ARG A 222 -17.88 5.28 0.19
N THR A 223 -18.42 4.09 0.50
CA THR A 223 -18.84 3.74 1.87
C THR A 223 -17.66 3.69 2.82
N GLY A 224 -16.53 3.09 2.42
CA GLY A 224 -15.30 3.09 3.19
C GLY A 224 -14.80 4.51 3.49
N GLY A 225 -14.79 5.40 2.48
CA GLY A 225 -14.42 6.80 2.66
C GLY A 225 -15.34 7.54 3.64
N ILE A 226 -16.67 7.33 3.57
CA ILE A 226 -17.62 7.92 4.52
C ILE A 226 -17.35 7.39 5.94
N VAL A 227 -17.13 6.09 6.10
CA VAL A 227 -16.77 5.48 7.38
C VAL A 227 -15.49 6.08 7.94
N ALA A 228 -14.48 6.30 7.09
CA ALA A 228 -13.22 6.93 7.49
C ALA A 228 -13.41 8.39 7.94
N VAL A 229 -14.26 9.17 7.25
CA VAL A 229 -14.62 10.53 7.67
C VAL A 229 -15.31 10.53 9.03
N VAL A 230 -16.32 9.67 9.22
CA VAL A 230 -17.01 9.51 10.51
C VAL A 230 -16.03 9.13 11.61
N ALA A 231 -15.11 8.18 11.32
CA ALA A 231 -14.06 7.79 12.25
C ALA A 231 -13.16 8.96 12.66
N ALA A 232 -12.73 9.78 11.69
CA ALA A 232 -11.89 10.96 11.97
C ALA A 232 -12.63 11.99 12.84
N VAL A 233 -13.92 12.23 12.58
CA VAL A 233 -14.77 13.05 13.46
C VAL A 233 -14.83 12.45 14.87
N CYS A 234 -15.12 11.15 14.98
CA CYS A 234 -15.18 10.45 16.27
C CYS A 234 -13.85 10.55 17.04
N ILE A 235 -12.70 10.41 16.35
CA ILE A 235 -11.37 10.59 16.99
C ILE A 235 -11.25 12.02 17.52
N ALA A 236 -11.56 13.04 16.72
CA ALA A 236 -11.42 14.43 17.09
C ALA A 236 -12.25 14.82 18.32
N ILE A 237 -13.46 14.25 18.46
CA ILE A 237 -14.37 14.55 19.58
C ILE A 237 -14.35 13.52 20.71
N ALA A 238 -13.43 12.54 20.66
CA ALA A 238 -13.41 11.42 21.59
C ALA A 238 -13.42 11.86 23.06
N PRO A 239 -14.40 11.43 23.86
CA PRO A 239 -14.49 11.79 25.27
C PRO A 239 -13.65 10.90 26.17
N SER A 240 -13.24 9.72 25.68
CA SER A 240 -12.50 8.72 26.46
C SER A 240 -11.55 7.90 25.57
N PRO A 241 -10.51 7.29 26.15
CA PRO A 241 -9.59 6.40 25.43
C PRO A 241 -10.31 5.21 24.76
N ALA A 242 -11.28 4.59 25.41
CA ALA A 242 -12.03 3.46 24.86
C ALA A 242 -12.82 3.87 23.60
N PHE A 243 -13.44 5.05 23.61
CA PHE A 243 -14.14 5.58 22.44
C PHE A 243 -13.15 5.87 21.28
N ALA A 244 -11.98 6.44 21.60
CA ALA A 244 -10.95 6.71 20.61
C ALA A 244 -10.41 5.41 19.98
N ILE A 245 -10.18 4.35 20.77
CA ILE A 245 -9.76 3.04 20.26
C ILE A 245 -10.77 2.49 19.26
N ALA A 246 -12.06 2.55 19.58
CA ALA A 246 -13.13 2.13 18.67
C ALA A 246 -13.15 2.99 17.39
N ALA A 247 -12.92 4.28 17.50
CA ALA A 247 -12.84 5.20 16.36
C ALA A 247 -11.60 4.92 15.48
N PHE A 248 -10.44 4.59 16.06
CA PHE A 248 -9.26 4.14 15.31
C PHE A 248 -9.50 2.81 14.59
N ALA A 249 -10.19 1.87 15.24
CA ALA A 249 -10.63 0.63 14.60
C ALA A 249 -11.52 0.91 13.37
N LEU A 250 -12.49 1.80 13.54
CA LEU A 250 -13.39 2.22 12.45
C LEU A 250 -12.62 2.92 11.32
N LEU A 251 -11.61 3.74 11.62
CA LEU A 251 -10.74 4.36 10.64
C LEU A 251 -10.02 3.31 9.79
N GLY A 252 -9.41 2.30 10.42
CA GLY A 252 -8.74 1.21 9.74
C GLY A 252 -9.66 0.46 8.78
N LEU A 253 -10.89 0.16 9.21
CA LEU A 253 -11.90 -0.45 8.36
C LEU A 253 -12.31 0.44 7.19
N GLY A 254 -12.45 1.74 7.43
CA GLY A 254 -12.91 2.71 6.43
C GLY A 254 -11.90 2.95 5.30
N ILE A 255 -10.62 3.01 5.61
CA ILE A 255 -9.59 3.30 4.58
C ILE A 255 -9.11 2.05 3.82
N CYS A 256 -9.31 0.85 4.37
CA CYS A 256 -8.74 -0.37 3.82
C CYS A 256 -9.16 -0.70 2.37
N PRO A 257 -10.39 -0.40 1.88
CA PRO A 257 -10.79 -0.72 0.51
C PRO A 257 -10.09 0.15 -0.54
N ALA A 258 -9.80 1.41 -0.19
CA ALA A 258 -9.30 2.37 -1.17
C ALA A 258 -7.89 2.01 -1.69
N ILE A 259 -7.04 1.40 -0.85
CA ILE A 259 -5.65 1.07 -1.19
C ILE A 259 -5.59 0.05 -2.33
N PRO A 260 -6.08 -1.20 -2.18
CA PRO A 260 -6.00 -2.19 -3.26
C PRO A 260 -6.79 -1.77 -4.50
N LEU A 261 -7.97 -1.16 -4.30
CA LEU A 261 -8.83 -0.74 -5.41
C LEU A 261 -8.26 0.44 -6.21
N ALA A 262 -7.40 1.27 -5.63
CA ALA A 262 -6.71 2.32 -6.36
C ALA A 262 -5.76 1.75 -7.42
N PHE A 263 -5.04 0.69 -7.12
CA PHE A 263 -4.14 0.04 -8.08
C PHE A 263 -4.90 -0.68 -9.19
N THR A 264 -5.97 -1.38 -8.86
CA THR A 264 -6.87 -2.01 -9.85
C THR A 264 -7.53 -0.95 -10.75
N ALA A 265 -8.02 0.16 -10.17
CA ALA A 265 -8.60 1.25 -10.94
C ALA A 265 -7.57 1.94 -11.84
N ALA A 266 -6.34 2.15 -11.35
CA ALA A 266 -5.26 2.72 -12.17
C ALA A 266 -4.95 1.84 -13.38
N ALA A 267 -4.86 0.54 -13.19
CA ALA A 267 -4.65 -0.41 -14.28
C ALA A 267 -5.77 -0.40 -15.31
N SER A 268 -7.04 -0.33 -14.88
CA SER A 268 -8.19 -0.28 -15.79
C SER A 268 -8.24 1.00 -16.67
N HIS A 269 -7.55 2.07 -16.26
CA HIS A 269 -7.38 3.28 -17.03
C HIS A 269 -6.13 3.29 -17.92
N ASP A 270 -5.31 2.23 -17.86
CA ASP A 270 -4.11 2.02 -18.68
C ASP A 270 -4.40 1.01 -19.80
N LYS A 271 -4.93 1.49 -20.91
CA LYS A 271 -5.20 0.65 -22.08
C LYS A 271 -3.94 0.11 -22.76
N THR A 272 -2.76 0.62 -22.38
CA THR A 272 -1.47 0.12 -22.89
C THR A 272 -1.00 -1.12 -22.15
N SER A 273 -1.61 -1.45 -21.02
CA SER A 273 -1.19 -2.53 -20.10
C SER A 273 0.30 -2.43 -19.69
N SER A 274 0.87 -1.21 -19.76
CA SER A 274 2.29 -0.98 -19.48
C SER A 274 2.63 -1.08 -17.98
N GLY A 275 1.64 -0.89 -17.12
CA GLY A 275 1.82 -0.77 -15.67
C GLY A 275 2.28 0.62 -15.22
N LEU A 276 2.47 1.56 -16.15
CA LEU A 276 2.89 2.93 -15.82
C LEU A 276 1.86 3.65 -14.96
N ALA A 277 0.56 3.46 -15.20
CA ALA A 277 -0.50 4.06 -14.40
C ALA A 277 -0.44 3.58 -12.95
N VAL A 278 -0.23 2.29 -12.72
CA VAL A 278 -0.08 1.69 -11.39
C VAL A 278 1.16 2.26 -10.68
N ALA A 279 2.30 2.32 -11.36
CA ALA A 279 3.53 2.89 -10.81
C ALA A 279 3.37 4.39 -10.45
N ARG A 280 2.62 5.16 -11.25
CA ARG A 280 2.35 6.58 -10.96
C ARG A 280 1.42 6.77 -9.77
N VAL A 281 0.36 5.97 -9.67
CA VAL A 281 -0.53 5.99 -8.50
C VAL A 281 0.25 5.62 -7.23
N ASN A 282 1.21 4.71 -7.31
CA ASN A 282 2.04 4.34 -6.17
C ASN A 282 2.92 5.50 -5.64
N VAL A 283 3.26 6.49 -6.47
CA VAL A 283 3.95 7.71 -6.00
C VAL A 283 3.12 8.49 -4.99
N PHE A 284 1.79 8.56 -5.20
CA PHE A 284 0.89 9.26 -4.29
C PHE A 284 0.84 8.63 -2.89
N ASN A 285 1.03 7.32 -2.79
CA ASN A 285 1.23 6.62 -1.52
C ASN A 285 2.41 7.26 -0.74
N TYR A 286 3.58 7.36 -1.36
CA TYR A 286 4.77 7.92 -0.69
C TYR A 286 4.61 9.40 -0.38
N VAL A 287 3.98 10.18 -1.27
CA VAL A 287 3.66 11.59 -1.01
C VAL A 287 2.74 11.71 0.21
N GLY A 288 1.70 10.86 0.29
CA GLY A 288 0.80 10.83 1.45
C GLY A 288 1.51 10.52 2.75
N PHE A 289 2.40 9.52 2.75
CA PHE A 289 3.22 9.17 3.92
C PHE A 289 4.13 10.31 4.37
N VAL A 290 4.78 11.00 3.42
CA VAL A 290 5.70 12.11 3.70
C VAL A 290 4.94 13.31 4.27
N ILE A 291 3.75 13.59 3.77
CA ILE A 291 2.93 14.74 4.22
C ILE A 291 2.22 14.42 5.56
N GLY A 292 1.78 13.18 5.76
CA GLY A 292 0.86 12.84 6.85
C GLY A 292 1.41 13.14 8.24
N ALA A 293 2.60 12.62 8.57
CA ALA A 293 3.19 12.83 9.89
C ALA A 293 3.52 14.31 10.18
N PRO A 294 4.17 15.09 9.27
CA PRO A 294 4.38 16.53 9.47
C PRO A 294 3.08 17.34 9.58
N LEU A 295 2.05 16.99 8.81
CA LEU A 295 0.76 17.67 8.88
C LEU A 295 0.14 17.52 10.27
N ILE A 296 0.05 16.27 10.75
CA ILE A 296 -0.53 15.99 12.07
C ILE A 296 0.35 16.57 13.17
N GLY A 297 1.68 16.39 13.12
CA GLY A 297 2.62 16.92 14.09
C GLY A 297 2.61 18.44 14.18
N GLY A 298 2.65 19.11 13.03
CA GLY A 298 2.63 20.59 12.99
C GLY A 298 1.33 21.19 13.54
N VAL A 299 0.17 20.58 13.24
CA VAL A 299 -1.10 21.03 13.84
C VAL A 299 -1.15 20.69 15.35
N ALA A 300 -0.60 19.54 15.75
CA ALA A 300 -0.56 19.15 17.16
C ALA A 300 0.29 20.11 18.01
N GLU A 301 1.43 20.58 17.49
CA GLU A 301 2.30 21.58 18.14
C GLU A 301 1.64 22.96 18.20
N GLY A 302 0.97 23.39 17.13
CA GLY A 302 0.35 24.72 17.06
C GLY A 302 -1.01 24.82 17.78
N ALA A 303 -1.71 23.73 17.98
CA ALA A 303 -3.05 23.71 18.59
C ALA A 303 -3.24 22.56 19.59
N SER A 304 -3.56 21.37 19.11
CA SER A 304 -3.66 20.15 19.93
C SER A 304 -3.79 18.91 19.06
N LEU A 305 -3.56 17.73 19.64
CA LEU A 305 -3.76 16.45 18.96
C LEU A 305 -5.22 16.24 18.49
N ARG A 306 -6.22 16.81 19.17
CA ARG A 306 -7.62 16.77 18.72
C ARG A 306 -7.81 17.51 17.39
N TRP A 307 -7.28 18.72 17.28
CA TRP A 307 -7.32 19.50 16.06
C TRP A 307 -6.49 18.85 14.94
N ALA A 308 -5.35 18.24 15.29
CA ALA A 308 -4.53 17.50 14.35
C ALA A 308 -5.32 16.36 13.68
N PHE A 309 -6.09 15.57 14.44
CA PHE A 309 -6.97 14.55 13.85
C PHE A 309 -8.21 15.13 13.19
N ALA A 310 -8.71 16.30 13.63
CA ALA A 310 -9.82 16.98 12.95
C ALA A 310 -9.46 17.41 11.51
N VAL A 311 -8.20 17.74 11.23
CA VAL A 311 -7.72 18.06 9.86
C VAL A 311 -7.86 16.88 8.91
N LEU A 312 -7.89 15.64 9.42
CA LEU A 312 -8.15 14.46 8.58
C LEU A 312 -9.58 14.42 8.01
N VAL A 313 -10.53 15.13 8.62
CA VAL A 313 -11.92 15.15 8.14
C VAL A 313 -12.01 15.69 6.71
N PRO A 314 -11.56 16.92 6.38
CA PRO A 314 -11.58 17.42 5.01
C PRO A 314 -10.66 16.61 4.08
N VAL A 315 -9.52 16.08 4.57
CA VAL A 315 -8.62 15.24 3.78
C VAL A 315 -9.32 13.96 3.35
N LEU A 316 -9.95 13.24 4.28
CA LEU A 316 -10.65 11.99 3.99
C LEU A 316 -11.94 12.18 3.20
N LEU A 317 -12.59 13.36 3.27
CA LEU A 317 -13.79 13.67 2.48
C LEU A 317 -13.51 13.61 0.97
N VAL A 318 -12.28 13.84 0.55
CA VAL A 318 -11.85 13.71 -0.85
C VAL A 318 -12.08 12.28 -1.37
N VAL A 319 -11.93 11.24 -0.52
CA VAL A 319 -12.05 9.83 -0.93
C VAL A 319 -13.45 9.48 -1.45
N PRO A 320 -14.55 9.69 -0.70
CA PRO A 320 -15.90 9.40 -1.21
C PRO A 320 -16.31 10.30 -2.37
N LEU A 321 -15.80 11.53 -2.46
CA LEU A 321 -16.05 12.44 -3.58
C LEU A 321 -15.39 11.93 -4.87
N LEU A 322 -14.20 11.38 -4.78
CA LEU A 322 -13.48 10.84 -5.93
C LEU A 322 -13.77 9.35 -6.20
N ALA A 323 -14.57 8.68 -5.39
CA ALA A 323 -14.89 7.25 -5.53
C ALA A 323 -15.41 6.88 -6.93
N GLY A 324 -16.08 7.79 -7.63
CA GLY A 324 -16.56 7.57 -8.99
C GLY A 324 -15.48 7.23 -10.02
N TRP A 325 -14.22 7.59 -9.75
CA TRP A 325 -13.07 7.30 -10.60
C TRP A 325 -12.46 5.91 -10.36
N PHE A 326 -12.93 5.18 -9.34
CA PHE A 326 -12.54 3.80 -9.04
C PHE A 326 -13.35 2.77 -9.85
N ARG A 327 -13.97 3.18 -10.94
CA ARG A 327 -14.66 2.25 -11.84
C ARG A 327 -13.65 1.33 -12.49
N VAL A 328 -13.84 0.05 -12.29
CA VAL A 328 -13.15 -1.02 -13.03
C VAL A 328 -14.13 -1.49 -14.09
N ALA A 329 -13.69 -1.61 -15.34
CA ALA A 329 -14.51 -2.25 -16.37
C ALA A 329 -14.83 -3.68 -15.93
N PRO A 330 -16.06 -4.18 -16.16
CA PRO A 330 -16.36 -5.59 -15.94
C PRO A 330 -15.33 -6.43 -16.70
N HIS A 331 -14.79 -7.49 -16.08
CA HIS A 331 -14.00 -8.46 -16.81
C HIS A 331 -14.88 -9.04 -17.91
N GLU A 332 -14.60 -8.73 -19.17
CA GLU A 332 -15.08 -9.54 -20.26
C GLU A 332 -14.44 -10.91 -20.10
N ALA A 333 -15.27 -11.91 -19.76
CA ALA A 333 -14.81 -13.30 -19.72
C ALA A 333 -14.15 -13.60 -21.08
N PRO A 334 -12.96 -14.25 -21.11
CA PRO A 334 -12.35 -14.65 -22.35
C PRO A 334 -13.40 -15.44 -23.17
N ASP A 335 -13.66 -14.99 -24.38
CA ASP A 335 -14.59 -15.63 -25.29
C ASP A 335 -14.01 -16.99 -25.69
N HIS A 336 -14.31 -18.02 -24.91
CA HIS A 336 -13.85 -19.41 -25.13
C HIS A 336 -14.64 -20.12 -26.23
N ASP A 337 -15.62 -19.46 -26.90
CA ASP A 337 -16.53 -20.07 -27.84
C ASP A 337 -16.30 -19.66 -29.30
N GLY A 338 -15.04 -19.44 -29.75
CA GLY A 338 -14.76 -18.89 -31.10
C GLY A 338 -13.92 -19.71 -32.08
N HIS A 339 -13.44 -20.93 -31.75
CA HIS A 339 -12.66 -21.68 -32.76
C HIS A 339 -12.70 -23.21 -32.60
N LEU A 340 -13.88 -23.80 -32.67
CA LEU A 340 -14.01 -25.27 -32.88
C LEU A 340 -15.17 -25.67 -33.84
N LEU A 341 -15.54 -24.87 -34.83
CA LEU A 341 -16.40 -25.35 -35.90
C LEU A 341 -16.02 -24.63 -37.19
N GLY A 342 -15.14 -25.23 -37.96
CA GLY A 342 -14.86 -24.77 -39.32
C GLY A 342 -13.56 -25.30 -39.87
N ASP A 343 -13.53 -26.59 -40.21
CA ASP A 343 -12.90 -27.13 -41.41
C ASP A 343 -13.03 -28.66 -41.41
N THR A 344 -14.22 -29.12 -41.84
CA THR A 344 -14.39 -30.41 -42.51
C THR A 344 -15.45 -30.24 -43.59
N ALA A 345 -15.04 -29.83 -44.79
CA ALA A 345 -15.70 -30.14 -46.04
C ALA A 345 -14.67 -30.06 -47.17
#